data_a4741a66c5fb2c8b2510d47ae9c61eaa
#
_entry.id   a4741a66c5fb2c8b2510d47ae9c61eaa
#
_cell.length_a   1.000
_cell.length_b   1.000
_cell.length_c   1.000
_cell.angle_alpha   90.00
_cell.angle_beta   90.00
_cell.angle_gamma   90.00
#
_symmetry.space_group_name_H-M   'P 1'
#
loop_
_entity.id
_entity.type
_entity.pdbx_description
1 polymer ?
#
loop_
_entity_poly.entity_id
_entity_poly.type
_entity_poly.pdbx_seq_one_letter_code
_entity_poly.pdbx_strand_id
1 'polypeptide(L)'
;MKLNKITAFILSVGILSSTVSFLPVSAGKTSDINNDGVFDISDIKDLSDYLVKKNSDLTSDCDINNDGICNVFDLILLKRELLYSSTNIIYVENSAQLRSALNNAQPGDEIVLKSGTYISESTGSKGANFWSFADGTKESPITIRSEDPEDPAVLYGQNIQNGVVLYITGDYWNIEDIAVSNAQKGIILDNSNYSNIINCQVSETGSEGIHLRDNSSYCTVQGCTVTNTGRISPGYGEAIYVGSSESTSGYGYNCDFNTISDCILGPGVTAELVDIKEYTTGTIVENCVMYGDDISGQTSANAFLKTKGNDCIIKNNTAYQNGNTIIRNAFEVHEIVSGWGYNNSFTGNTCNM
;
A
#
# COMPACT_ATOMS: atom_id res chain seq x y z
N MET A 1 62.51 13.63 -13.15
CA MET A 1 61.48 12.58 -12.97
C MET A 1 60.15 13.30 -12.67
N LYS A 2 59.25 13.34 -13.67
CA LYS A 2 58.03 14.17 -13.64
C LYS A 2 56.88 13.35 -12.98
N LEU A 3 56.31 13.89 -11.93
CA LEU A 3 55.09 13.35 -11.30
C LEU A 3 53.86 13.88 -12.05
N ASN A 4 53.08 12.98 -12.63
CA ASN A 4 51.81 13.34 -13.28
C ASN A 4 50.72 13.46 -12.23
N LYS A 5 50.06 14.62 -12.18
CA LYS A 5 48.84 14.85 -11.42
C LYS A 5 47.69 14.21 -12.14
N ILE A 6 47.00 13.25 -11.49
CA ILE A 6 45.71 12.74 -11.91
C ILE A 6 44.65 13.67 -11.28
N THR A 7 43.94 14.41 -12.12
CA THR A 7 42.83 15.27 -11.72
C THR A 7 41.59 14.40 -11.70
N ALA A 8 41.02 14.16 -10.51
CA ALA A 8 39.73 13.51 -10.36
C ALA A 8 38.60 14.48 -10.74
N PHE A 9 37.83 14.12 -11.76
CA PHE A 9 36.63 14.83 -12.17
C PHE A 9 35.49 14.31 -11.28
N ILE A 10 35.04 15.15 -10.33
CA ILE A 10 33.82 14.89 -9.58
C ILE A 10 32.66 15.39 -10.44
N LEU A 11 31.91 14.46 -11.00
CA LEU A 11 30.66 14.75 -11.70
C LEU A 11 29.56 14.96 -10.63
N SER A 12 29.28 16.21 -10.30
CA SER A 12 28.11 16.56 -9.49
C SER A 12 26.86 16.41 -10.37
N VAL A 13 26.09 15.36 -10.13
CA VAL A 13 24.73 15.23 -10.68
C VAL A 13 23.85 16.20 -9.90
N GLY A 14 23.63 17.37 -10.48
CA GLY A 14 22.61 18.29 -10.00
C GLY A 14 21.23 17.69 -10.28
N ILE A 15 20.50 17.36 -9.23
CA ILE A 15 19.07 17.08 -9.33
C ILE A 15 18.39 18.40 -9.63
N LEU A 16 18.07 18.63 -10.91
CA LEU A 16 17.13 19.68 -11.30
C LEU A 16 15.74 19.17 -10.92
N SER A 17 15.18 19.71 -9.84
CA SER A 17 13.75 19.66 -9.57
C SER A 17 13.05 20.53 -10.62
N SER A 18 12.79 19.98 -11.79
CA SER A 18 11.87 20.58 -12.74
C SER A 18 10.45 20.22 -12.27
N THR A 19 9.73 21.19 -11.74
CA THR A 19 8.27 21.17 -11.67
C THR A 19 7.76 20.99 -13.10
N VAL A 20 7.41 19.78 -13.47
CA VAL A 20 6.73 19.51 -14.73
C VAL A 20 5.30 20.00 -14.55
N SER A 21 5.04 21.23 -14.97
CA SER A 21 3.69 21.74 -15.15
C SER A 21 3.04 20.88 -16.24
N PHE A 22 2.06 20.09 -15.87
CA PHE A 22 1.22 19.36 -16.81
C PHE A 22 0.34 20.37 -17.54
N LEU A 23 0.71 20.72 -18.77
CA LEU A 23 -0.21 21.39 -19.68
C LEU A 23 -1.23 20.34 -20.14
N PRO A 24 -2.54 20.68 -20.19
CA PRO A 24 -3.52 19.79 -20.78
C PRO A 24 -3.13 19.52 -22.24
N VAL A 25 -3.02 18.28 -22.62
CA VAL A 25 -2.81 17.89 -24.01
C VAL A 25 -4.01 18.41 -24.81
N SER A 26 -3.76 19.33 -25.73
CA SER A 26 -4.81 19.85 -26.62
C SER A 26 -5.38 18.72 -27.47
N ALA A 27 -6.68 18.52 -27.43
CA ALA A 27 -7.40 17.61 -28.29
C ALA A 27 -7.13 17.97 -29.77
N GLY A 28 -6.31 17.17 -30.48
CA GLY A 28 -5.99 17.49 -31.86
C GLY A 28 -5.19 16.48 -32.67
N LYS A 29 -4.58 15.47 -32.05
CA LYS A 29 -3.98 14.33 -32.76
C LYS A 29 -4.54 13.03 -32.22
N THR A 30 -5.01 12.18 -33.12
CA THR A 30 -5.50 10.87 -32.76
C THR A 30 -4.31 9.97 -32.49
N SER A 31 -4.25 9.39 -31.30
CA SER A 31 -3.26 8.39 -30.89
C SER A 31 -3.47 7.04 -31.61
N ASP A 32 -4.45 7.00 -32.48
CA ASP A 32 -4.78 5.88 -33.39
C ASP A 32 -3.74 5.82 -34.51
N ILE A 33 -2.66 5.09 -34.24
CA ILE A 33 -1.47 5.00 -35.11
C ILE A 33 -1.75 4.15 -36.36
N ASN A 34 -2.56 3.10 -36.21
CA ASN A 34 -2.92 2.20 -37.30
C ASN A 34 -4.14 2.69 -38.12
N ASN A 35 -4.82 3.72 -37.60
CA ASN A 35 -5.97 4.37 -38.23
C ASN A 35 -7.17 3.44 -38.40
N ASP A 36 -7.39 2.53 -37.44
CA ASP A 36 -8.52 1.60 -37.43
C ASP A 36 -9.76 2.18 -36.73
N GLY A 37 -9.63 3.38 -36.12
CA GLY A 37 -10.67 4.13 -35.44
C GLY A 37 -10.76 3.82 -33.93
N VAL A 38 -9.83 3.00 -33.40
CA VAL A 38 -9.78 2.65 -31.95
C VAL A 38 -8.37 2.85 -31.45
N PHE A 39 -8.20 3.63 -30.38
CA PHE A 39 -6.92 3.74 -29.72
C PHE A 39 -6.75 2.60 -28.71
N ASP A 40 -5.90 1.61 -29.03
CA ASP A 40 -5.64 0.46 -28.17
C ASP A 40 -4.19 -0.06 -28.26
N ILE A 41 -3.96 -1.28 -27.74
CA ILE A 41 -2.63 -1.91 -27.73
C ILE A 41 -2.06 -2.17 -29.12
N SER A 42 -2.91 -2.24 -30.18
CA SER A 42 -2.45 -2.43 -31.54
C SER A 42 -1.65 -1.24 -32.05
N ASP A 43 -2.03 -0.02 -31.66
CA ASP A 43 -1.30 1.21 -31.99
C ASP A 43 0.10 1.22 -31.40
N ILE A 44 0.21 0.81 -30.13
CA ILE A 44 1.49 0.66 -29.44
C ILE A 44 2.39 -0.32 -30.19
N LYS A 45 1.81 -1.44 -30.62
CA LYS A 45 2.54 -2.47 -31.35
C LYS A 45 3.00 -1.97 -32.71
N ASP A 46 2.14 -1.29 -33.44
CA ASP A 46 2.45 -0.79 -34.80
C ASP A 46 3.53 0.29 -34.76
N LEU A 47 3.48 1.22 -33.79
CA LEU A 47 4.56 2.19 -33.56
C LEU A 47 5.87 1.49 -33.13
N SER A 48 5.77 0.50 -32.25
CA SER A 48 6.95 -0.27 -31.83
C SER A 48 7.60 -1.02 -32.98
N ASP A 49 6.80 -1.67 -33.86
CA ASP A 49 7.27 -2.39 -35.03
C ASP A 49 7.90 -1.44 -36.07
N TYR A 50 7.32 -0.25 -36.25
CA TYR A 50 7.89 0.79 -37.09
C TYR A 50 9.29 1.24 -36.59
N LEU A 51 9.42 1.52 -35.30
CA LEU A 51 10.67 1.98 -34.73
C LEU A 51 11.79 0.93 -34.81
N VAL A 52 11.44 -0.36 -34.69
CA VAL A 52 12.40 -1.47 -34.78
C VAL A 52 12.75 -1.80 -36.25
N LYS A 53 11.79 -1.92 -37.11
CA LYS A 53 11.96 -2.46 -38.48
C LYS A 53 12.17 -1.37 -39.51
N LYS A 54 11.75 -0.14 -39.25
CA LYS A 54 11.75 1.00 -40.21
C LYS A 54 11.11 0.73 -41.57
N ASN A 55 10.30 -0.33 -41.72
CA ASN A 55 9.76 -0.84 -42.96
C ASN A 55 8.24 -0.92 -42.99
N SER A 56 7.53 -0.39 -42.00
CA SER A 56 6.08 -0.29 -42.02
C SER A 56 5.68 1.11 -42.44
N ASP A 57 4.77 1.19 -43.42
CA ASP A 57 4.12 2.46 -43.76
C ASP A 57 3.13 2.76 -42.64
N LEU A 58 3.50 3.60 -41.68
CA LEU A 58 2.53 4.15 -40.71
C LEU A 58 1.52 5.00 -41.48
N THR A 59 0.27 4.80 -41.18
CA THR A 59 -0.84 5.51 -41.84
C THR A 59 -1.13 6.87 -41.20
N SER A 60 -0.58 7.12 -40.01
CA SER A 60 -0.76 8.35 -39.25
C SER A 60 0.57 8.98 -38.82
N ASP A 61 0.51 10.21 -38.34
CA ASP A 61 1.64 10.94 -37.80
C ASP A 61 2.00 10.38 -36.38
N CYS A 62 3.17 9.76 -36.27
CA CYS A 62 3.66 9.11 -35.08
C CYS A 62 4.45 10.04 -34.15
N ASP A 63 4.56 11.32 -34.47
CA ASP A 63 5.20 12.33 -33.62
C ASP A 63 4.19 12.85 -32.59
N ILE A 64 4.09 12.12 -31.47
CA ILE A 64 3.11 12.40 -30.42
C ILE A 64 3.47 13.66 -29.63
N ASN A 65 4.77 13.92 -29.46
CA ASN A 65 5.26 15.07 -28.69
C ASN A 65 5.45 16.34 -29.55
N ASN A 66 5.25 16.26 -30.85
CA ASN A 66 5.43 17.34 -31.83
C ASN A 66 6.85 17.92 -31.87
N ASP A 67 7.87 17.11 -31.66
CA ASP A 67 9.28 17.50 -31.79
C ASP A 67 9.83 17.36 -33.22
N GLY A 68 9.04 16.85 -34.15
CA GLY A 68 9.36 16.60 -35.55
C GLY A 68 10.06 15.26 -35.80
N ILE A 69 10.16 14.38 -34.82
CA ILE A 69 10.88 13.10 -34.92
C ILE A 69 10.06 11.98 -34.30
N CYS A 70 9.64 11.02 -35.10
CA CYS A 70 9.02 9.80 -34.56
C CYS A 70 10.09 8.87 -33.96
N ASN A 71 10.07 8.67 -32.66
CA ASN A 71 11.10 7.93 -31.92
C ASN A 71 10.54 7.21 -30.67
N VAL A 72 11.43 6.69 -29.82
CA VAL A 72 11.04 5.95 -28.62
C VAL A 72 10.30 6.82 -27.58
N PHE A 73 10.49 8.13 -27.58
CA PHE A 73 9.78 9.03 -26.67
C PHE A 73 8.29 9.11 -27.03
N ASP A 74 7.94 9.08 -28.33
CA ASP A 74 6.55 9.00 -28.77
C ASP A 74 5.90 7.68 -28.36
N LEU A 75 6.63 6.57 -28.49
CA LEU A 75 6.15 5.28 -28.00
C LEU A 75 5.89 5.27 -26.49
N ILE A 76 6.75 5.95 -25.71
CA ILE A 76 6.55 6.11 -24.27
C ILE A 76 5.31 6.95 -23.97
N LEU A 77 5.12 8.05 -24.70
CA LEU A 77 3.94 8.92 -24.54
C LEU A 77 2.66 8.19 -24.94
N LEU A 78 2.68 7.46 -26.05
CA LEU A 78 1.54 6.68 -26.52
C LEU A 78 1.15 5.60 -25.50
N LYS A 79 2.13 4.85 -24.96
CA LYS A 79 1.89 3.88 -23.88
C LYS A 79 1.29 4.54 -22.64
N ARG A 80 1.82 5.69 -22.27
CA ARG A 80 1.31 6.46 -21.14
C ARG A 80 -0.12 6.93 -21.38
N GLU A 81 -0.42 7.44 -22.56
CA GLU A 81 -1.78 7.86 -22.93
C GLU A 81 -2.76 6.69 -22.88
N LEU A 82 -2.39 5.52 -23.38
CA LEU A 82 -3.23 4.33 -23.30
C LEU A 82 -3.49 3.90 -21.84
N LEU A 83 -2.49 3.94 -20.99
CA LEU A 83 -2.64 3.67 -19.57
C LEU A 83 -3.60 4.67 -18.89
N TYR A 84 -3.48 5.96 -19.22
CA TYR A 84 -4.37 6.99 -18.67
C TYR A 84 -5.78 6.99 -19.29
N SER A 85 -5.93 6.61 -20.56
CA SER A 85 -7.26 6.51 -21.19
C SER A 85 -8.08 5.34 -20.65
N SER A 86 -7.43 4.35 -20.06
CA SER A 86 -8.09 3.24 -19.37
C SER A 86 -8.42 3.53 -17.90
N THR A 87 -7.90 4.65 -17.33
CA THR A 87 -8.16 5.03 -15.94
C THR A 87 -9.43 5.87 -15.88
N ASN A 88 -10.46 5.37 -15.22
CA ASN A 88 -11.67 6.12 -14.93
C ASN A 88 -11.53 6.85 -13.60
N ILE A 89 -11.35 8.17 -13.62
CA ILE A 89 -11.17 8.98 -12.41
C ILE A 89 -12.53 9.38 -11.85
N ILE A 90 -12.80 8.95 -10.62
CA ILE A 90 -14.06 9.17 -9.90
C ILE A 90 -13.79 10.08 -8.71
N TYR A 91 -14.13 11.35 -8.84
CA TYR A 91 -14.03 12.31 -7.71
C TYR A 91 -15.18 12.14 -6.73
N VAL A 92 -14.86 12.04 -5.45
CA VAL A 92 -15.84 11.91 -4.37
C VAL A 92 -15.64 12.99 -3.31
N GLU A 93 -16.73 13.53 -2.81
CA GLU A 93 -16.76 14.67 -1.88
C GLU A 93 -17.51 14.34 -0.57
N ASN A 94 -18.14 13.18 -0.49
CA ASN A 94 -18.91 12.76 0.68
C ASN A 94 -19.00 11.23 0.80
N SER A 95 -19.44 10.77 1.96
CA SER A 95 -19.52 9.34 2.30
C SER A 95 -20.46 8.54 1.41
N ALA A 96 -21.53 9.15 0.89
CA ALA A 96 -22.49 8.46 0.02
C ALA A 96 -21.87 8.19 -1.36
N GLN A 97 -21.19 9.19 -1.92
CA GLN A 97 -20.44 9.04 -3.17
C GLN A 97 -19.31 8.02 -3.02
N LEU A 98 -18.54 8.07 -1.91
CA LEU A 98 -17.48 7.11 -1.65
C LEU A 98 -18.03 5.67 -1.59
N ARG A 99 -19.10 5.42 -0.84
CA ARG A 99 -19.73 4.09 -0.81
C ARG A 99 -20.21 3.63 -2.18
N SER A 100 -20.79 4.55 -2.96
CA SER A 100 -21.21 4.24 -4.33
C SER A 100 -20.01 3.88 -5.22
N ALA A 101 -18.93 4.65 -5.16
CA ALA A 101 -17.71 4.38 -5.93
C ALA A 101 -17.10 3.04 -5.56
N LEU A 102 -16.91 2.75 -4.26
CA LEU A 102 -16.37 1.48 -3.76
C LEU A 102 -17.20 0.26 -4.17
N ASN A 103 -18.53 0.37 -4.10
CA ASN A 103 -19.45 -0.73 -4.43
C ASN A 103 -19.58 -1.00 -5.93
N ASN A 104 -19.27 -0.03 -6.77
CA ASN A 104 -19.35 -0.14 -8.23
C ASN A 104 -17.97 -0.13 -8.91
N ALA A 105 -16.89 -0.17 -8.12
CA ALA A 105 -15.52 -0.11 -8.62
C ALA A 105 -15.25 -1.18 -9.68
N GLN A 106 -14.51 -0.81 -10.71
CA GLN A 106 -14.10 -1.66 -11.82
C GLN A 106 -12.57 -1.62 -11.97
N PRO A 107 -11.95 -2.62 -12.59
CA PRO A 107 -10.52 -2.58 -12.89
C PRO A 107 -10.13 -1.27 -13.60
N GLY A 108 -9.11 -0.59 -13.08
CA GLY A 108 -8.61 0.68 -13.60
C GLY A 108 -9.31 1.94 -13.07
N ASP A 109 -10.30 1.80 -12.19
CA ASP A 109 -10.90 2.96 -11.52
C ASP A 109 -9.94 3.60 -10.52
N GLU A 110 -9.90 4.92 -10.53
CA GLU A 110 -9.18 5.75 -9.57
C GLU A 110 -10.19 6.61 -8.80
N ILE A 111 -10.46 6.22 -7.55
CA ILE A 111 -11.40 6.91 -6.64
C ILE A 111 -10.62 7.99 -5.88
N VAL A 112 -10.83 9.25 -6.24
CA VAL A 112 -10.12 10.41 -5.70
C VAL A 112 -10.99 11.12 -4.68
N LEU A 113 -10.52 11.14 -3.43
CA LEU A 113 -11.22 11.76 -2.31
C LEU A 113 -10.76 13.20 -2.13
N LYS A 114 -11.67 14.14 -2.19
CA LYS A 114 -11.40 15.52 -1.75
C LYS A 114 -11.09 15.54 -0.26
N SER A 115 -10.23 16.46 0.14
CA SER A 115 -9.93 16.69 1.56
C SER A 115 -11.20 16.89 2.37
N GLY A 116 -11.24 16.32 3.57
CA GLY A 116 -12.39 16.37 4.46
C GLY A 116 -12.65 15.05 5.19
N THR A 117 -13.70 15.03 5.99
CA THR A 117 -14.04 13.85 6.79
C THR A 117 -15.26 13.12 6.21
N TYR A 118 -15.07 11.86 5.89
CA TYR A 118 -16.08 10.94 5.37
C TYR A 118 -16.63 10.11 6.53
N ILE A 119 -17.73 10.55 7.11
CA ILE A 119 -18.36 9.90 8.26
C ILE A 119 -19.36 8.86 7.76
N SER A 120 -19.24 7.64 8.26
CA SER A 120 -20.18 6.58 7.96
C SER A 120 -21.39 6.65 8.92
N GLU A 121 -22.60 6.75 8.37
CA GLU A 121 -23.84 6.71 9.16
C GLU A 121 -24.35 5.28 9.40
N SER A 122 -23.80 4.28 8.70
CA SER A 122 -24.21 2.88 8.81
C SER A 122 -23.07 1.94 8.51
N THR A 123 -23.14 0.73 9.04
CA THR A 123 -22.23 -0.37 8.69
C THR A 123 -22.88 -1.28 7.66
N GLY A 124 -22.07 -1.78 6.74
CA GLY A 124 -22.46 -2.75 5.73
C GLY A 124 -21.97 -4.16 6.03
N SER A 125 -21.50 -4.84 4.99
CA SER A 125 -20.95 -6.20 5.10
C SER A 125 -19.82 -6.27 6.12
N LYS A 126 -19.77 -7.32 6.91
CA LYS A 126 -18.76 -7.55 7.96
C LYS A 126 -18.65 -6.42 9.00
N GLY A 127 -19.67 -5.56 9.12
CA GLY A 127 -19.64 -4.40 10.00
C GLY A 127 -18.76 -3.26 9.48
N ALA A 128 -18.40 -3.26 8.20
CA ALA A 128 -17.53 -2.24 7.62
C ALA A 128 -18.28 -0.92 7.35
N ASN A 129 -17.60 0.19 7.57
CA ASN A 129 -18.10 1.52 7.29
C ASN A 129 -18.00 1.84 5.79
N PHE A 130 -16.86 1.48 5.19
CA PHE A 130 -16.58 1.56 3.75
C PHE A 130 -16.03 0.21 3.30
N TRP A 131 -16.50 -0.30 2.17
CA TRP A 131 -16.08 -1.62 1.71
C TRP A 131 -16.14 -1.75 0.19
N SER A 132 -15.33 -2.66 -0.37
CA SER A 132 -15.44 -3.13 -1.74
C SER A 132 -15.13 -4.62 -1.83
N PHE A 133 -15.75 -5.27 -2.82
CA PHE A 133 -15.53 -6.66 -3.21
C PHE A 133 -15.02 -6.76 -4.67
N ALA A 134 -14.71 -5.63 -5.28
CA ALA A 134 -14.25 -5.56 -6.66
C ALA A 134 -12.80 -6.02 -6.76
N ASP A 135 -12.49 -6.75 -7.81
CA ASP A 135 -11.11 -7.07 -8.18
C ASP A 135 -10.60 -6.05 -9.20
N GLY A 136 -9.39 -5.53 -8.94
CA GLY A 136 -8.57 -4.95 -9.99
C GLY A 136 -7.86 -6.05 -10.80
N THR A 137 -6.94 -5.65 -11.65
CA THR A 137 -6.01 -6.56 -12.33
C THR A 137 -4.59 -6.02 -12.23
N LYS A 138 -3.60 -6.83 -12.54
CA LYS A 138 -2.21 -6.39 -12.55
C LYS A 138 -1.99 -5.18 -13.48
N GLU A 139 -2.64 -5.19 -14.63
CA GLU A 139 -2.54 -4.16 -15.65
C GLU A 139 -3.45 -2.96 -15.37
N SER A 140 -4.51 -3.16 -14.60
CA SER A 140 -5.52 -2.16 -14.26
C SER A 140 -5.95 -2.29 -12.79
N PRO A 141 -5.08 -1.94 -11.83
CA PRO A 141 -5.44 -1.95 -10.41
C PRO A 141 -6.56 -0.94 -10.13
N ILE A 142 -7.29 -1.16 -9.04
CA ILE A 142 -8.23 -0.16 -8.53
C ILE A 142 -7.51 0.69 -7.49
N THR A 143 -7.62 2.00 -7.60
CA THR A 143 -6.97 2.93 -6.67
C THR A 143 -8.00 3.74 -5.89
N ILE A 144 -7.82 3.86 -4.58
CA ILE A 144 -8.47 4.85 -3.73
C ILE A 144 -7.39 5.74 -3.10
N ARG A 145 -7.49 7.05 -3.29
CA ARG A 145 -6.52 7.99 -2.73
C ARG A 145 -7.10 9.35 -2.39
N SER A 146 -6.38 10.09 -1.56
CA SER A 146 -6.67 11.51 -1.38
C SER A 146 -6.31 12.33 -2.64
N GLU A 147 -7.05 13.41 -2.88
CA GLU A 147 -6.71 14.39 -3.90
C GLU A 147 -5.43 15.16 -3.51
N ASP A 148 -5.32 15.51 -2.24
CA ASP A 148 -4.17 16.19 -1.66
C ASP A 148 -3.53 15.32 -0.56
N PRO A 149 -2.32 14.77 -0.78
CA PRO A 149 -1.61 13.99 0.24
C PRO A 149 -1.19 14.79 1.48
N GLU A 150 -1.04 16.12 1.36
CA GLU A 150 -0.68 17.01 2.48
C GLU A 150 -1.89 17.36 3.36
N ASP A 151 -3.12 17.19 2.85
CA ASP A 151 -4.38 17.32 3.60
C ASP A 151 -5.27 16.08 3.32
N PRO A 152 -4.89 14.92 3.86
CA PRO A 152 -5.51 13.65 3.48
C PRO A 152 -6.98 13.56 3.92
N ALA A 153 -7.79 12.96 3.06
CA ALA A 153 -9.16 12.62 3.38
C ALA A 153 -9.24 11.64 4.55
N VAL A 154 -10.14 11.90 5.51
CA VAL A 154 -10.30 11.10 6.71
C VAL A 154 -11.53 10.20 6.58
N LEU A 155 -11.34 8.89 6.51
CA LEU A 155 -12.41 7.91 6.65
C LEU A 155 -12.67 7.67 8.15
N TYR A 156 -13.83 8.04 8.60
CA TYR A 156 -14.18 8.05 10.02
C TYR A 156 -15.31 7.08 10.32
N GLY A 157 -15.03 6.09 11.16
CA GLY A 157 -15.98 5.07 11.57
C GLY A 157 -16.99 5.59 12.60
N GLN A 158 -17.96 4.75 12.98
CA GLN A 158 -19.02 5.13 13.90
C GLN A 158 -18.56 5.17 15.36
N ASN A 159 -17.76 4.21 15.77
CA ASN A 159 -17.20 4.11 17.13
C ASN A 159 -16.12 3.05 17.22
N ILE A 160 -15.25 3.16 18.23
CA ILE A 160 -14.12 2.24 18.45
C ILE A 160 -14.50 0.88 19.03
N GLN A 161 -15.77 0.62 19.36
CA GLN A 161 -16.19 -0.63 20.00
C GLN A 161 -16.43 -1.76 19.01
N ASN A 162 -16.79 -1.42 17.77
CA ASN A 162 -17.10 -2.42 16.76
C ASN A 162 -16.85 -1.89 15.34
N GLY A 163 -16.89 -2.81 14.37
CA GLY A 163 -16.79 -2.50 12.96
C GLY A 163 -15.35 -2.30 12.44
N VAL A 164 -15.29 -2.03 11.16
CA VAL A 164 -14.05 -1.78 10.40
C VAL A 164 -14.25 -0.47 9.63
N VAL A 165 -13.24 0.40 9.58
CA VAL A 165 -13.37 1.62 8.78
C VAL A 165 -13.37 1.30 7.29
N LEU A 166 -12.31 0.66 6.80
CA LEU A 166 -12.18 0.27 5.38
C LEU A 166 -11.92 -1.24 5.26
N TYR A 167 -12.77 -1.92 4.49
CA TYR A 167 -12.73 -3.36 4.27
C TYR A 167 -12.69 -3.70 2.78
N ILE A 168 -11.64 -4.36 2.35
CA ILE A 168 -11.43 -4.75 0.94
C ILE A 168 -11.25 -6.26 0.87
N THR A 169 -11.94 -6.89 -0.09
CA THR A 169 -11.76 -8.33 -0.38
C THR A 169 -11.34 -8.61 -1.82
N GLY A 170 -11.17 -7.60 -2.65
CA GLY A 170 -10.72 -7.75 -4.03
C GLY A 170 -9.21 -7.68 -4.16
N ASP A 171 -8.68 -8.29 -5.21
CA ASP A 171 -7.26 -8.25 -5.56
C ASP A 171 -6.85 -6.93 -6.24
N TYR A 172 -5.56 -6.60 -6.23
CA TYR A 172 -4.95 -5.47 -6.93
C TYR A 172 -5.56 -4.11 -6.58
N TRP A 173 -5.68 -3.83 -5.30
CA TRP A 173 -6.05 -2.51 -4.80
C TRP A 173 -4.83 -1.69 -4.42
N ASN A 174 -4.86 -0.39 -4.73
CA ASN A 174 -3.98 0.61 -4.15
C ASN A 174 -4.79 1.53 -3.24
N ILE A 175 -4.41 1.60 -1.96
CA ILE A 175 -5.02 2.43 -0.93
C ILE A 175 -3.94 3.44 -0.52
N GLU A 176 -4.09 4.71 -0.92
CA GLU A 176 -2.98 5.65 -0.87
C GLU A 176 -3.39 6.97 -0.19
N ASP A 177 -2.48 7.49 0.65
CA ASP A 177 -2.54 8.85 1.19
C ASP A 177 -3.85 9.18 1.92
N ILE A 178 -4.51 8.22 2.57
CA ILE A 178 -5.75 8.42 3.33
C ILE A 178 -5.53 8.27 4.83
N ALA A 179 -6.33 8.99 5.61
CA ALA A 179 -6.42 8.78 7.04
C ALA A 179 -7.65 7.93 7.41
N VAL A 180 -7.48 7.03 8.40
CA VAL A 180 -8.50 6.07 8.83
C VAL A 180 -8.60 6.09 10.35
N SER A 181 -9.82 6.28 10.90
CA SER A 181 -9.98 6.45 12.35
C SER A 181 -11.37 6.03 12.86
N ASN A 182 -11.47 5.78 14.17
CA ASN A 182 -12.71 5.64 14.95
C ASN A 182 -13.59 4.43 14.58
N ALA A 183 -12.98 3.22 14.52
CA ALA A 183 -13.71 1.95 14.53
C ALA A 183 -12.98 0.93 15.39
N GLN A 184 -13.52 -0.27 15.55
CA GLN A 184 -12.78 -1.34 16.24
C GLN A 184 -11.51 -1.69 15.49
N LYS A 185 -11.54 -1.72 14.15
CA LYS A 185 -10.39 -2.00 13.28
C LYS A 185 -10.27 -0.93 12.20
N GLY A 186 -9.05 -0.62 11.81
CA GLY A 186 -8.79 0.40 10.81
C GLY A 186 -9.00 -0.12 9.38
N ILE A 187 -7.98 -0.69 8.77
CA ILE A 187 -8.01 -1.24 7.39
C ILE A 187 -7.89 -2.76 7.47
N ILE A 188 -8.78 -3.47 6.80
CA ILE A 188 -8.70 -4.93 6.63
C ILE A 188 -8.64 -5.28 5.15
N LEU A 189 -7.65 -6.09 4.80
CA LEU A 189 -7.60 -6.83 3.55
C LEU A 189 -7.92 -8.31 3.84
N ASP A 190 -9.05 -8.80 3.33
CA ASP A 190 -9.46 -10.20 3.45
C ASP A 190 -9.46 -10.84 2.06
N ASN A 191 -8.66 -11.89 1.86
CA ASN A 191 -8.51 -12.55 0.56
C ASN A 191 -8.26 -11.55 -0.58
N SER A 192 -7.45 -10.54 -0.27
CA SER A 192 -7.09 -9.45 -1.18
C SER A 192 -5.60 -9.56 -1.47
N ASN A 193 -5.26 -10.03 -2.68
CA ASN A 193 -3.88 -10.29 -3.07
C ASN A 193 -3.31 -9.16 -3.92
N TYR A 194 -1.99 -8.99 -3.89
CA TYR A 194 -1.28 -7.97 -4.67
C TYR A 194 -1.80 -6.55 -4.43
N SER A 195 -2.34 -6.30 -3.23
CA SER A 195 -2.89 -5.01 -2.83
C SER A 195 -1.89 -4.21 -2.00
N ASN A 196 -1.93 -2.90 -2.13
CA ASN A 196 -0.97 -2.00 -1.50
C ASN A 196 -1.69 -0.99 -0.59
N ILE A 197 -1.13 -0.75 0.60
CA ILE A 197 -1.55 0.31 1.54
C ILE A 197 -0.33 1.23 1.68
N ILE A 198 -0.41 2.42 1.11
CA ILE A 198 0.74 3.31 0.95
C ILE A 198 0.46 4.66 1.61
N ASN A 199 1.39 5.14 2.43
CA ASN A 199 1.36 6.46 3.10
C ASN A 199 0.07 6.73 3.88
N CYS A 200 -0.63 5.70 4.33
CA CYS A 200 -1.87 5.85 5.08
C CYS A 200 -1.62 6.16 6.55
N GLN A 201 -2.53 6.90 7.17
CA GLN A 201 -2.53 7.17 8.60
C GLN A 201 -3.69 6.40 9.25
N VAL A 202 -3.37 5.52 10.21
CA VAL A 202 -4.39 4.74 10.93
C VAL A 202 -4.30 5.04 12.42
N SER A 203 -5.42 5.44 13.02
CA SER A 203 -5.42 5.80 14.43
C SER A 203 -6.76 5.58 15.12
N GLU A 204 -6.76 5.67 16.45
CA GLU A 204 -7.95 5.60 17.30
C GLU A 204 -8.80 4.35 16.98
N THR A 205 -8.16 3.17 16.99
CA THR A 205 -8.87 1.90 16.82
C THR A 205 -9.09 1.18 18.15
N GLY A 206 -10.18 0.45 18.25
CA GLY A 206 -10.51 -0.35 19.43
C GLY A 206 -9.66 -1.60 19.59
N SER A 207 -9.21 -2.15 18.47
CA SER A 207 -8.30 -3.29 18.33
C SER A 207 -7.24 -2.96 17.29
N GLU A 208 -6.95 -3.85 16.32
CA GLU A 208 -5.86 -3.72 15.35
C GLU A 208 -6.00 -2.50 14.40
N GLY A 209 -4.87 -1.93 14.00
CA GLY A 209 -4.80 -0.86 13.01
C GLY A 209 -4.99 -1.37 11.59
N ILE A 210 -4.06 -2.16 11.08
CA ILE A 210 -4.08 -2.78 9.74
C ILE A 210 -4.04 -4.29 9.90
N HIS A 211 -4.89 -5.00 9.18
CA HIS A 211 -4.92 -6.47 9.23
C HIS A 211 -4.94 -7.06 7.82
N LEU A 212 -3.90 -7.81 7.47
CA LEU A 212 -3.84 -8.65 6.26
C LEU A 212 -4.30 -10.05 6.67
N ARG A 213 -5.48 -10.48 6.21
CA ARG A 213 -6.17 -11.66 6.71
C ARG A 213 -6.74 -12.50 5.57
N ASP A 214 -7.22 -13.71 5.90
CA ASP A 214 -7.97 -14.59 5.00
C ASP A 214 -7.26 -14.86 3.66
N ASN A 215 -5.99 -15.28 3.72
CA ASN A 215 -5.11 -15.57 2.58
C ASN A 215 -4.67 -14.34 1.76
N SER A 216 -4.73 -13.13 2.30
CA SER A 216 -4.18 -11.93 1.65
C SER A 216 -2.67 -12.04 1.54
N SER A 217 -2.16 -12.21 0.31
CA SER A 217 -0.75 -12.48 0.02
C SER A 217 -0.20 -11.51 -1.02
N TYR A 218 1.15 -11.35 -1.02
CA TYR A 218 1.84 -10.45 -1.93
C TYR A 218 1.40 -8.99 -1.79
N CYS A 219 0.91 -8.61 -0.59
CA CYS A 219 0.50 -7.25 -0.28
C CYS A 219 1.66 -6.43 0.26
N THR A 220 1.57 -5.11 0.09
CA THR A 220 2.55 -4.16 0.63
C THR A 220 1.87 -3.17 1.57
N VAL A 221 2.46 -2.95 2.76
CA VAL A 221 2.12 -1.84 3.65
C VAL A 221 3.37 -0.96 3.75
N GLN A 222 3.33 0.22 3.14
CA GLN A 222 4.52 1.07 3.01
C GLN A 222 4.25 2.51 3.42
N GLY A 223 5.21 3.12 4.15
CA GLY A 223 5.16 4.52 4.52
C GLY A 223 4.01 4.89 5.46
N CYS A 224 3.32 3.90 6.03
CA CYS A 224 2.15 4.13 6.86
C CYS A 224 2.52 4.57 8.28
N THR A 225 1.67 5.40 8.88
CA THR A 225 1.75 5.75 10.30
C THR A 225 0.57 5.13 11.04
N VAL A 226 0.84 4.27 12.04
CA VAL A 226 -0.19 3.61 12.83
C VAL A 226 -0.01 3.92 14.31
N THR A 227 -1.01 4.55 14.92
CA THR A 227 -0.96 5.02 16.31
C THR A 227 -2.27 4.76 17.06
N ASN A 228 -2.25 4.78 18.38
CA ASN A 228 -3.45 4.74 19.22
C ASN A 228 -4.38 3.56 18.89
N THR A 229 -3.85 2.35 18.82
CA THR A 229 -4.62 1.11 18.62
C THR A 229 -4.91 0.40 19.94
N GLY A 230 -5.86 -0.55 19.93
CA GLY A 230 -6.21 -1.34 21.11
C GLY A 230 -6.92 -0.56 22.21
N ARG A 231 -7.57 0.55 21.88
CA ARG A 231 -8.22 1.46 22.86
C ARG A 231 -9.33 0.79 23.67
N ILE A 232 -9.92 -0.29 23.16
CA ILE A 232 -10.94 -1.10 23.86
C ILE A 232 -10.36 -2.45 24.27
N SER A 233 -9.54 -3.05 23.43
CA SER A 233 -8.98 -4.40 23.64
C SER A 233 -7.46 -4.36 23.57
N PRO A 234 -6.76 -3.91 24.63
CA PRO A 234 -5.32 -3.66 24.57
C PRO A 234 -4.47 -4.88 24.20
N GLY A 235 -4.93 -6.10 24.46
CA GLY A 235 -4.22 -7.32 24.04
C GLY A 235 -4.45 -7.72 22.59
N TYR A 236 -5.21 -6.92 21.82
CA TYR A 236 -5.52 -7.09 20.41
C TYR A 236 -5.34 -5.77 19.66
N GLY A 237 -4.43 -4.95 20.11
CA GLY A 237 -4.18 -3.62 19.58
C GLY A 237 -2.91 -3.55 18.75
N GLU A 238 -2.64 -4.55 17.92
CA GLU A 238 -1.50 -4.57 17.02
C GLU A 238 -1.58 -3.40 16.01
N ALA A 239 -0.42 -2.79 15.70
CA ALA A 239 -0.41 -1.80 14.63
C ALA A 239 -0.67 -2.47 13.28
N ILE A 240 0.08 -3.54 12.97
CA ILE A 240 -0.07 -4.35 11.75
C ILE A 240 -0.09 -5.83 12.13
N TYR A 241 -1.16 -6.52 11.72
CA TYR A 241 -1.39 -7.93 11.97
C TYR A 241 -1.42 -8.71 10.65
N VAL A 242 -0.59 -9.74 10.51
CA VAL A 242 -0.48 -10.55 9.30
C VAL A 242 -0.90 -11.98 9.59
N GLY A 243 -1.93 -12.44 8.90
CA GLY A 243 -2.48 -13.79 9.07
C GLY A 243 -3.63 -13.86 10.04
N SER A 244 -3.99 -15.08 10.42
CA SER A 244 -5.02 -15.40 11.40
C SER A 244 -4.46 -16.40 12.40
N SER A 245 -4.79 -16.25 13.69
CA SER A 245 -4.43 -17.26 14.70
C SER A 245 -5.13 -18.58 14.40
N GLU A 246 -4.46 -19.71 14.65
CA GLU A 246 -5.04 -21.03 14.50
C GLU A 246 -6.35 -21.22 15.32
N SER A 247 -6.47 -20.46 16.41
CA SER A 247 -7.68 -20.46 17.25
C SER A 247 -8.86 -19.73 16.62
N THR A 248 -8.64 -18.98 15.53
CA THR A 248 -9.68 -18.21 14.85
C THR A 248 -10.23 -19.00 13.67
N SER A 249 -11.49 -19.41 13.75
CA SER A 249 -12.15 -20.14 12.66
C SER A 249 -12.77 -19.19 11.63
N GLY A 250 -12.92 -19.68 10.39
CA GLY A 250 -13.67 -19.01 9.33
C GLY A 250 -12.84 -18.08 8.43
N TYR A 251 -11.52 -18.08 8.59
CA TYR A 251 -10.57 -17.37 7.73
C TYR A 251 -9.48 -18.34 7.27
N GLY A 252 -8.95 -18.10 6.06
CA GLY A 252 -7.72 -18.73 5.61
C GLY A 252 -6.51 -18.21 6.38
N TYR A 253 -5.47 -19.01 6.45
CA TYR A 253 -4.28 -18.70 7.26
C TYR A 253 -3.08 -18.24 6.44
N ASN A 254 -3.03 -18.54 5.13
CA ASN A 254 -1.85 -18.36 4.28
C ASN A 254 -1.76 -16.90 3.77
N CYS A 255 -1.32 -16.00 4.63
CA CYS A 255 -1.05 -14.61 4.25
C CYS A 255 0.44 -14.46 3.93
N ASP A 256 0.85 -14.92 2.72
CA ASP A 256 2.23 -15.16 2.37
C ASP A 256 2.86 -14.00 1.59
N PHE A 257 4.19 -13.86 1.70
CA PHE A 257 5.02 -12.94 0.92
C PHE A 257 4.58 -11.47 0.99
N ASN A 258 4.07 -11.06 2.15
CA ASN A 258 3.69 -9.66 2.40
C ASN A 258 4.93 -8.84 2.77
N THR A 259 4.91 -7.55 2.44
CA THR A 259 5.99 -6.61 2.79
C THR A 259 5.44 -5.47 3.63
N ILE A 260 6.10 -5.18 4.75
CA ILE A 260 5.86 -4.02 5.61
C ILE A 260 7.14 -3.20 5.61
N SER A 261 7.11 -1.98 5.07
CA SER A 261 8.32 -1.16 4.93
C SER A 261 8.11 0.30 5.25
N ASP A 262 9.15 0.94 5.74
CA ASP A 262 9.22 2.39 5.90
C ASP A 262 8.09 2.99 6.81
N CYS A 263 7.48 2.15 7.65
CA CYS A 263 6.34 2.54 8.50
C CYS A 263 6.78 3.14 9.83
N ILE A 264 5.95 4.04 10.38
CA ILE A 264 6.05 4.54 11.76
C ILE A 264 4.93 3.89 12.57
N LEU A 265 5.31 3.01 13.51
CA LEU A 265 4.39 2.23 14.31
C LEU A 265 4.47 2.67 15.78
N GLY A 266 3.36 3.13 16.31
CA GLY A 266 3.28 3.78 17.61
C GLY A 266 3.59 5.31 17.54
N PRO A 267 3.53 6.03 18.70
CA PRO A 267 3.12 5.54 20.02
C PRO A 267 1.62 5.22 20.13
N GLY A 268 1.19 4.74 21.28
CA GLY A 268 -0.22 4.43 21.54
C GLY A 268 -0.67 3.05 21.03
N VAL A 269 0.25 2.22 20.55
CA VAL A 269 -0.02 0.83 20.15
C VAL A 269 0.09 -0.06 21.37
N THR A 270 -0.97 -0.83 21.68
CA THR A 270 -1.10 -1.52 22.96
C THR A 270 -0.75 -3.01 22.93
N ALA A 271 -0.59 -3.58 21.74
CA ALA A 271 -0.05 -4.93 21.53
C ALA A 271 1.26 -4.86 20.73
N GLU A 272 1.63 -5.90 19.99
CA GLU A 272 2.80 -5.89 19.11
C GLU A 272 2.65 -4.85 17.98
N LEU A 273 3.74 -4.17 17.63
CA LEU A 273 3.69 -3.23 16.50
C LEU A 273 3.54 -3.98 15.20
N VAL A 274 4.12 -5.18 15.10
CA VAL A 274 3.85 -6.14 14.03
C VAL A 274 3.70 -7.54 14.64
N ASP A 275 2.59 -8.23 14.35
CA ASP A 275 2.38 -9.63 14.70
C ASP A 275 2.16 -10.47 13.42
N ILE A 276 3.09 -11.39 13.14
CA ILE A 276 3.05 -12.31 12.00
C ILE A 276 2.64 -13.67 12.51
N LYS A 277 1.50 -14.17 12.05
CA LYS A 277 0.92 -15.40 12.56
C LYS A 277 1.52 -16.66 11.96
N GLU A 278 1.28 -17.76 12.68
CA GLU A 278 1.50 -19.11 12.20
C GLU A 278 0.75 -19.34 10.87
N TYR A 279 1.25 -20.26 10.05
CA TYR A 279 0.79 -20.58 8.70
C TYR A 279 1.07 -19.49 7.65
N THR A 280 1.80 -18.40 7.99
CA THR A 280 2.27 -17.42 7.03
C THR A 280 3.73 -17.69 6.66
N THR A 281 4.12 -17.35 5.43
CA THR A 281 5.48 -17.57 4.92
C THR A 281 6.02 -16.31 4.24
N GLY A 282 7.31 -16.02 4.45
CA GLY A 282 8.05 -15.06 3.65
C GLY A 282 7.70 -13.58 3.85
N THR A 283 7.09 -13.21 4.97
CA THR A 283 6.81 -11.80 5.28
C THR A 283 8.12 -11.03 5.51
N ILE A 284 8.23 -9.86 4.89
CA ILE A 284 9.36 -8.93 5.07
C ILE A 284 8.91 -7.74 5.92
N VAL A 285 9.69 -7.40 6.97
CA VAL A 285 9.50 -6.18 7.76
C VAL A 285 10.80 -5.40 7.75
N GLU A 286 10.80 -4.23 7.12
CA GLU A 286 12.05 -3.49 6.93
C GLU A 286 11.91 -1.98 7.09
N ASN A 287 12.99 -1.34 7.55
CA ASN A 287 13.15 0.11 7.66
C ASN A 287 12.06 0.81 8.50
N CYS A 288 11.33 0.07 9.34
CA CYS A 288 10.27 0.63 10.18
C CYS A 288 10.84 1.26 11.46
N VAL A 289 10.16 2.30 11.93
CA VAL A 289 10.40 2.90 13.25
C VAL A 289 9.27 2.49 14.18
N MET A 290 9.62 1.90 15.33
CA MET A 290 8.71 1.24 16.25
C MET A 290 8.79 1.88 17.65
N TYR A 291 7.68 2.41 18.17
CA TYR A 291 7.58 3.00 19.50
C TYR A 291 6.73 2.12 20.41
N GLY A 292 7.34 1.49 21.41
CA GLY A 292 6.69 0.52 22.29
C GLY A 292 6.16 1.09 23.61
N ASP A 293 5.94 2.39 23.68
CA ASP A 293 5.57 3.13 24.91
C ASP A 293 4.37 2.50 25.62
N ASP A 294 3.38 2.04 24.88
CA ASP A 294 2.07 1.65 25.38
C ASP A 294 1.77 0.15 25.27
N ILE A 295 2.73 -0.67 24.86
CA ILE A 295 2.57 -2.14 24.83
C ILE A 295 2.15 -2.61 26.22
N SER A 296 0.99 -3.27 26.32
CA SER A 296 0.25 -3.48 27.57
C SER A 296 0.62 -4.75 28.33
N GLY A 297 1.28 -5.70 27.71
CA GLY A 297 1.53 -7.04 28.25
C GLY A 297 0.33 -7.98 28.23
N GLN A 298 -0.86 -7.51 27.83
CA GLN A 298 -2.04 -8.36 27.74
C GLN A 298 -1.91 -9.33 26.56
N THR A 299 -2.52 -10.50 26.68
CA THR A 299 -2.42 -11.58 25.66
C THR A 299 -0.99 -11.91 25.22
N SER A 300 -0.03 -11.69 26.15
CA SER A 300 1.41 -11.88 25.94
C SER A 300 2.08 -10.83 25.04
N ALA A 301 1.45 -9.67 24.80
CA ALA A 301 2.08 -8.56 24.08
C ALA A 301 3.25 -7.98 24.89
N ASN A 302 4.48 -8.38 24.59
CA ASN A 302 5.69 -8.03 25.37
C ASN A 302 6.96 -7.86 24.50
N ALA A 303 6.78 -7.71 23.21
CA ALA A 303 7.83 -7.46 22.21
C ALA A 303 7.35 -6.42 21.19
N PHE A 304 8.26 -5.78 20.47
CA PHE A 304 7.88 -4.88 19.37
C PHE A 304 7.30 -5.65 18.20
N LEU A 305 7.91 -6.77 17.87
CA LEU A 305 7.49 -7.63 16.78
C LEU A 305 7.52 -9.08 17.22
N LYS A 306 6.49 -9.83 16.87
CA LYS A 306 6.47 -11.30 16.97
C LYS A 306 6.27 -11.93 15.61
N THR A 307 7.04 -12.98 15.32
CA THR A 307 6.81 -13.84 14.18
C THR A 307 6.59 -15.27 14.62
N LYS A 308 5.50 -15.84 14.16
CA LYS A 308 5.13 -17.25 14.30
C LYS A 308 5.13 -17.95 12.94
N GLY A 309 5.35 -17.16 11.86
CA GLY A 309 5.49 -17.63 10.48
C GLY A 309 6.88 -18.19 10.17
N ASN A 310 7.06 -18.69 8.96
CA ASN A 310 8.32 -19.20 8.44
C ASN A 310 8.96 -18.26 7.43
N ASP A 311 10.30 -18.35 7.28
CA ASP A 311 11.07 -17.66 6.25
C ASP A 311 10.89 -16.12 6.24
N CYS A 312 10.53 -15.53 7.38
CA CYS A 312 10.34 -14.09 7.51
C CYS A 312 11.69 -13.37 7.57
N ILE A 313 11.75 -12.16 7.01
CA ILE A 313 12.94 -11.31 6.98
C ILE A 313 12.64 -10.01 7.72
N ILE A 314 13.25 -9.83 8.90
CA ILE A 314 13.10 -8.64 9.73
C ILE A 314 14.43 -7.88 9.72
N LYS A 315 14.50 -6.75 8.99
CA LYS A 315 15.76 -6.07 8.75
C LYS A 315 15.69 -4.55 8.85
N ASN A 316 16.76 -3.95 9.36
CA ASN A 316 16.98 -2.49 9.40
C ASN A 316 15.88 -1.70 10.14
N ASN A 317 15.15 -2.33 11.05
CA ASN A 317 14.14 -1.65 11.85
C ASN A 317 14.78 -0.99 13.06
N THR A 318 14.20 0.13 13.50
CA THR A 318 14.62 0.83 14.72
C THR A 318 13.47 0.83 15.74
N ALA A 319 13.71 0.31 16.94
CA ALA A 319 12.71 0.19 17.98
C ALA A 319 13.11 0.95 19.25
N TYR A 320 12.16 1.64 19.88
CA TYR A 320 12.32 2.43 21.10
C TYR A 320 11.38 1.94 22.19
N GLN A 321 11.96 1.47 23.32
CA GLN A 321 11.19 1.00 24.47
C GLN A 321 10.57 2.17 25.26
N ASN A 322 11.27 3.31 25.29
CA ASN A 322 10.83 4.53 25.96
C ASN A 322 10.41 4.31 27.43
N GLY A 323 11.11 3.40 28.12
CA GLY A 323 10.86 3.09 29.53
C GLY A 323 9.70 2.12 29.79
N ASN A 324 9.09 1.53 28.78
CA ASN A 324 8.07 0.49 28.97
C ASN A 324 8.70 -0.84 29.42
N THR A 325 8.65 -1.13 30.71
CA THR A 325 9.24 -2.33 31.33
C THR A 325 8.51 -3.64 31.00
N ILE A 326 7.39 -3.59 30.31
CA ILE A 326 6.65 -4.77 29.83
C ILE A 326 7.43 -5.46 28.70
N ILE A 327 8.08 -4.67 27.83
CA ILE A 327 8.87 -5.18 26.72
C ILE A 327 10.12 -5.88 27.27
N ARG A 328 10.23 -7.18 27.00
CA ARG A 328 11.35 -8.02 27.46
C ARG A 328 12.26 -8.44 26.32
N ASN A 329 11.71 -8.58 25.14
CA ASN A 329 12.40 -8.96 23.92
C ASN A 329 12.11 -7.93 22.84
N ALA A 330 13.12 -7.54 22.07
CA ALA A 330 12.89 -6.59 20.99
C ALA A 330 12.06 -7.24 19.88
N PHE A 331 12.58 -8.32 19.30
CA PHE A 331 11.96 -9.11 18.26
C PHE A 331 11.93 -10.57 18.71
N GLU A 332 10.80 -11.23 18.53
CA GLU A 332 10.57 -12.54 19.12
C GLU A 332 10.07 -13.54 18.08
N VAL A 333 10.56 -14.77 18.18
CA VAL A 333 10.05 -15.92 17.39
C VAL A 333 9.30 -16.84 18.34
N HIS A 334 8.09 -17.22 17.96
CA HIS A 334 7.29 -18.19 18.71
C HIS A 334 6.90 -19.40 17.85
N GLU A 335 7.17 -20.61 18.35
CA GLU A 335 6.57 -21.82 17.84
C GLU A 335 5.24 -22.07 18.57
N ILE A 336 4.13 -21.61 18.02
CA ILE A 336 2.76 -21.87 18.52
C ILE A 336 2.26 -23.20 17.97
N VAL A 337 2.55 -23.48 16.70
CA VAL A 337 2.20 -24.70 15.98
C VAL A 337 3.49 -25.39 15.54
N SER A 338 3.55 -26.73 15.73
CA SER A 338 4.72 -27.50 15.34
C SER A 338 5.05 -27.32 13.86
N GLY A 339 6.30 -26.99 13.55
CA GLY A 339 6.79 -26.73 12.20
C GLY A 339 6.65 -25.28 11.74
N TRP A 340 6.24 -24.38 12.64
CA TRP A 340 6.15 -22.95 12.35
C TRP A 340 7.07 -22.12 13.28
N GLY A 341 7.45 -20.92 12.87
CA GLY A 341 8.46 -20.10 13.55
C GLY A 341 9.89 -20.42 13.11
N TYR A 342 10.11 -21.02 11.94
CA TYR A 342 11.42 -21.45 11.48
C TYR A 342 11.99 -20.58 10.35
N ASN A 343 13.32 -20.64 10.18
CA ASN A 343 14.09 -19.98 9.13
C ASN A 343 13.95 -18.45 9.11
N ASN A 344 13.54 -17.83 10.19
CA ASN A 344 13.38 -16.38 10.25
C ASN A 344 14.74 -15.69 10.39
N SER A 345 14.93 -14.59 9.69
CA SER A 345 16.19 -13.81 9.64
C SER A 345 16.00 -12.43 10.28
N PHE A 346 16.93 -12.05 11.16
CA PHE A 346 16.96 -10.75 11.84
C PHE A 346 18.30 -10.08 11.58
N THR A 347 18.34 -8.99 10.80
CA THR A 347 19.59 -8.34 10.40
C THR A 347 19.49 -6.82 10.44
N GLY A 348 20.53 -6.14 10.92
CA GLY A 348 20.61 -4.68 10.91
C GLY A 348 19.59 -3.94 11.78
N ASN A 349 18.80 -4.65 12.60
CA ASN A 349 17.84 -4.02 13.48
C ASN A 349 18.52 -3.36 14.68
N THR A 350 18.00 -2.22 15.12
CA THR A 350 18.46 -1.48 16.29
C THR A 350 17.35 -1.39 17.33
N CYS A 351 17.68 -1.60 18.60
CA CYS A 351 16.72 -1.46 19.69
C CYS A 351 17.32 -0.65 20.83
N ASN A 352 16.62 0.38 21.24
CA ASN A 352 16.91 1.18 22.44
C ASN A 352 15.98 0.71 23.58
N MET A 353 16.49 -0.23 24.40
CA MET A 353 15.80 -0.80 25.56
C MET A 353 16.29 -0.20 26.87
#